data_e713a116178ce98e7c95ad8f2dda4b3e
#
_entry.id   e713a116178ce98e7c95ad8f2dda4b3e
#
_cell.length_a   1.000
_cell.length_b   1.000
_cell.length_c   1.000
_cell.angle_alpha   90.00
_cell.angle_beta   90.00
_cell.angle_gamma   90.00
#
_symmetry.space_group_name_H-M   'P 1'
#
loop_
_entity.id
_entity.type
_entity.pdbx_description
1 polymer ?
#
loop_
_entity_poly.entity_id
_entity_poly.type
_entity_poly.pdbx_seq_one_letter_code
_entity_poly.pdbx_strand_id
1 'polypeptide(L)'
;MTDLDICAPSAELQGCLLEHQEELLIHIIQFHDLMNRYESAIKEVYTKLEILKNDFHLHNNRDCITMIQTRIKTPVSILNKLKRKNIPISMESIRTELNDVAGIRVICSFIDDIYMLAEKLRNQDDINIVSIKDYIQNPKPNGYRSYHMIMEVPVFFRRQKST
;
A
#
# COMPACT_ATOMS: atom_id res chain seq x y z
N MET A 1 -4.95 -46.62 36.11
CA MET A 1 -5.65 -45.32 35.94
C MET A 1 -4.81 -44.33 36.68
N THR A 2 -3.97 -43.63 35.94
CA THR A 2 -3.08 -42.59 36.48
C THR A 2 -3.69 -41.26 36.09
N ASP A 3 -4.26 -40.58 37.09
CA ASP A 3 -4.69 -39.18 36.97
C ASP A 3 -3.46 -38.33 36.62
N LEU A 4 -3.46 -37.77 35.44
CA LEU A 4 -2.58 -36.68 35.05
C LEU A 4 -3.14 -35.41 35.70
N ASP A 5 -2.62 -35.07 36.87
CA ASP A 5 -2.78 -33.74 37.46
C ASP A 5 -2.21 -32.71 36.45
N ILE A 6 -3.08 -32.15 35.65
CA ILE A 6 -2.76 -30.96 34.84
C ILE A 6 -2.68 -29.81 35.85
N CYS A 7 -1.46 -29.55 36.32
CA CYS A 7 -1.16 -28.42 37.19
C CYS A 7 -1.61 -27.12 36.47
N ALA A 8 -2.58 -26.43 37.05
CA ALA A 8 -3.01 -25.13 36.55
C ALA A 8 -1.80 -24.18 36.53
N PRO A 9 -1.59 -23.40 35.44
CA PRO A 9 -0.46 -22.51 35.37
C PRO A 9 -0.48 -21.50 36.51
N SER A 10 0.70 -21.22 37.09
CA SER A 10 0.82 -20.25 38.18
C SER A 10 0.25 -18.88 37.79
N ALA A 11 -0.21 -18.10 38.75
CA ALA A 11 -0.78 -16.77 38.53
C ALA A 11 0.16 -15.85 37.73
N GLU A 12 1.48 -16.00 37.90
CA GLU A 12 2.51 -15.31 37.15
C GLU A 12 2.55 -15.72 35.66
N LEU A 13 2.39 -17.01 35.37
CA LEU A 13 2.29 -17.53 33.99
C LEU A 13 0.99 -17.07 33.30
N GLN A 14 -0.11 -17.03 34.05
CA GLN A 14 -1.38 -16.50 33.54
C GLN A 14 -1.31 -15.00 33.27
N GLY A 15 -0.67 -14.21 34.14
CA GLY A 15 -0.41 -12.78 33.93
C GLY A 15 0.44 -12.53 32.67
N CYS A 16 1.54 -13.25 32.54
CA CYS A 16 2.43 -13.14 31.37
C CYS A 16 1.74 -13.53 30.06
N LEU A 17 0.90 -14.57 30.08
CA LEU A 17 0.12 -14.98 28.89
C LEU A 17 -0.93 -13.92 28.50
N LEU A 18 -1.57 -13.28 29.48
CA LEU A 18 -2.55 -12.21 29.23
C LEU A 18 -1.89 -10.96 28.65
N GLU A 19 -0.74 -10.55 29.20
CA GLU A 19 0.05 -9.42 28.66
C GLU A 19 0.47 -9.64 27.20
N HIS A 20 0.96 -10.83 26.88
CA HIS A 20 1.33 -11.18 25.50
C HIS A 20 0.11 -11.21 24.55
N GLN A 21 -1.06 -11.58 25.03
CA GLN A 21 -2.28 -11.56 24.25
C GLN A 21 -2.73 -10.13 23.96
N GLU A 22 -2.65 -9.24 24.94
CA GLU A 22 -2.98 -7.81 24.75
C GLU A 22 -2.03 -7.13 23.76
N GLU A 23 -0.72 -7.35 23.88
CA GLU A 23 0.27 -6.85 22.93
C GLU A 23 0.00 -7.35 21.51
N LEU A 24 -0.31 -8.63 21.34
CA LEU A 24 -0.65 -9.21 20.05
C LEU A 24 -1.89 -8.56 19.45
N LEU A 25 -2.93 -8.35 20.22
CA LEU A 25 -4.15 -7.68 19.79
C LEU A 25 -3.87 -6.23 19.34
N ILE A 26 -3.04 -5.50 20.07
CA ILE A 26 -2.64 -4.13 19.71
C ILE A 26 -1.93 -4.14 18.35
N HIS A 27 -0.99 -5.06 18.13
CA HIS A 27 -0.28 -5.17 16.85
C HIS A 27 -1.21 -5.53 15.68
N ILE A 28 -2.19 -6.41 15.92
CA ILE A 28 -3.18 -6.77 14.90
C ILE A 28 -4.03 -5.55 14.52
N ILE A 29 -4.49 -4.78 15.51
CA ILE A 29 -5.28 -3.57 15.28
C ILE A 29 -4.45 -2.53 14.52
N GLN A 30 -3.20 -2.28 14.93
CA GLN A 30 -2.30 -1.34 14.25
C GLN A 30 -2.02 -1.75 12.80
N PHE A 31 -1.84 -3.05 12.56
CA PHE A 31 -1.65 -3.57 11.21
C PHE A 31 -2.90 -3.39 10.36
N HIS A 32 -4.08 -3.67 10.92
CA HIS A 32 -5.35 -3.47 10.23
C HIS A 32 -5.57 -2.00 9.88
N ASP A 33 -5.30 -1.08 10.81
CA ASP A 33 -5.39 0.36 10.57
C ASP A 33 -4.42 0.81 9.45
N LEU A 34 -3.20 0.28 9.46
CA LEU A 34 -2.22 0.57 8.41
C LEU A 34 -2.71 0.08 7.04
N MET A 35 -3.24 -1.13 6.96
CA MET A 35 -3.79 -1.68 5.70
C MET A 35 -5.00 -0.87 5.21
N ASN A 36 -5.87 -0.45 6.12
CA ASN A 36 -7.00 0.42 5.78
C ASN A 36 -6.55 1.78 5.20
N ARG A 37 -5.44 2.34 5.69
CA ARG A 37 -4.84 3.55 5.11
C ARG A 37 -4.37 3.33 3.68
N TYR A 38 -3.70 2.22 3.39
CA TYR A 38 -3.27 1.86 2.04
C TYR A 38 -4.46 1.63 1.09
N GLU A 39 -5.51 0.94 1.54
CA GLU A 39 -6.74 0.75 0.76
C GLU A 39 -7.42 2.06 0.44
N SER A 40 -7.48 2.96 1.41
CA SER A 40 -8.08 4.28 1.24
C SER A 40 -7.27 5.14 0.27
N ALA A 41 -5.94 5.13 0.37
CA ALA A 41 -5.07 5.81 -0.58
C ALA A 41 -5.25 5.30 -2.02
N ILE A 42 -5.39 3.98 -2.21
CA ILE A 42 -5.71 3.41 -3.51
C ILE A 42 -7.05 3.95 -4.04
N LYS A 43 -8.08 4.02 -3.22
CA LYS A 43 -9.40 4.53 -3.63
C LYS A 43 -9.33 5.99 -4.08
N GLU A 44 -8.58 6.84 -3.36
CA GLU A 44 -8.37 8.24 -3.74
C GLU A 44 -7.71 8.35 -5.11
N VAL A 45 -6.59 7.66 -5.33
CA VAL A 45 -5.88 7.71 -6.61
C VAL A 45 -6.69 7.05 -7.73
N TYR A 46 -7.36 5.94 -7.44
CA TYR A 46 -8.23 5.25 -8.40
C TYR A 46 -9.34 6.18 -8.91
N THR A 47 -10.01 6.89 -8.00
CA THR A 47 -11.06 7.86 -8.35
C THR A 47 -10.53 8.97 -9.25
N LYS A 48 -9.34 9.51 -8.95
CA LYS A 48 -8.69 10.52 -9.79
C LYS A 48 -8.38 9.98 -11.19
N LEU A 49 -7.91 8.75 -11.29
CA LEU A 49 -7.64 8.09 -12.58
C LEU A 49 -8.92 7.87 -13.39
N GLU A 50 -10.02 7.47 -12.76
CA GLU A 50 -11.32 7.32 -13.41
C GLU A 50 -11.85 8.68 -13.92
N ILE A 51 -11.70 9.73 -13.14
CA ILE A 51 -12.07 11.09 -13.56
C ILE A 51 -11.24 11.51 -14.78
N LEU A 52 -9.93 11.33 -14.75
CA LEU A 52 -9.06 11.64 -15.87
C LEU A 52 -9.37 10.81 -17.11
N LYS A 53 -9.68 9.53 -16.95
CA LYS A 53 -10.11 8.65 -18.04
C LYS A 53 -11.35 9.21 -18.76
N ASN A 54 -12.36 9.60 -17.98
CA ASN A 54 -13.58 10.18 -18.53
C ASN A 54 -13.34 11.52 -19.19
N ASP A 55 -12.51 12.38 -18.60
CA ASP A 55 -12.14 13.69 -19.17
C ASP A 55 -11.42 13.53 -20.51
N PHE A 56 -10.46 12.62 -20.60
CA PHE A 56 -9.77 12.31 -21.87
C PHE A 56 -10.71 11.78 -22.94
N HIS A 57 -11.63 10.90 -22.57
CA HIS A 57 -12.63 10.38 -23.50
C HIS A 57 -13.49 11.51 -24.09
N LEU A 58 -13.97 12.41 -23.24
CA LEU A 58 -14.81 13.54 -23.65
C LEU A 58 -14.08 14.54 -24.57
N HIS A 59 -12.83 14.86 -24.26
CA HIS A 59 -12.10 15.91 -24.99
C HIS A 59 -11.33 15.39 -26.21
N ASN A 60 -10.83 14.17 -26.16
CA ASN A 60 -9.98 13.61 -27.22
C ASN A 60 -10.69 12.57 -28.08
N ASN A 61 -11.93 12.22 -27.75
CA ASN A 61 -12.73 11.19 -28.41
C ASN A 61 -11.99 9.85 -28.57
N ARG A 62 -11.11 9.52 -27.61
CA ARG A 62 -10.35 8.28 -27.57
C ARG A 62 -10.07 7.86 -26.12
N ASP A 63 -9.95 6.54 -25.93
CA ASP A 63 -9.61 5.96 -24.64
C ASP A 63 -8.10 5.92 -24.45
N CYS A 64 -7.57 6.87 -23.67
CA CYS A 64 -6.15 6.92 -23.31
C CYS A 64 -5.79 5.82 -22.29
N ILE A 65 -6.72 5.49 -21.39
CA ILE A 65 -6.54 4.46 -20.36
C ILE A 65 -7.36 3.22 -20.73
N THR A 66 -6.67 2.13 -21.01
CA THR A 66 -7.30 0.84 -21.36
C THR A 66 -7.72 0.07 -20.10
N MET A 67 -6.88 0.09 -19.06
CA MET A 67 -7.12 -0.70 -17.84
C MET A 67 -6.50 -0.03 -16.62
N ILE A 68 -7.20 -0.11 -15.50
CA ILE A 68 -6.70 0.26 -14.17
C ILE A 68 -6.83 -0.96 -13.27
N GLN A 69 -5.73 -1.42 -12.69
CA GLN A 69 -5.69 -2.53 -11.74
C GLN A 69 -5.10 -2.07 -10.41
N THR A 70 -5.73 -2.46 -9.33
CA THR A 70 -5.26 -2.18 -7.97
C THR A 70 -4.71 -3.45 -7.33
N ARG A 71 -3.71 -3.29 -6.48
CA ARG A 71 -3.13 -4.39 -5.72
C ARG A 71 -2.70 -3.92 -4.35
N ILE A 72 -3.06 -4.70 -3.34
CA ILE A 72 -2.52 -4.60 -1.99
C ILE A 72 -1.74 -5.88 -1.70
N LYS A 73 -0.55 -5.71 -1.16
CA LYS A 73 0.32 -6.82 -0.81
C LYS A 73 -0.24 -7.56 0.40
N THR A 74 -0.28 -8.89 0.32
CA THR A 74 -0.74 -9.71 1.45
C THR A 74 0.22 -9.61 2.64
N PRO A 75 -0.26 -9.82 3.89
CA PRO A 75 0.58 -9.80 5.08
C PRO A 75 1.81 -10.71 4.97
N VAL A 76 1.62 -11.93 4.45
CA VAL A 76 2.71 -12.88 4.22
C VAL A 76 3.75 -12.32 3.25
N SER A 77 3.30 -11.67 2.16
CA SER A 77 4.20 -11.06 1.18
C SER A 77 4.98 -9.88 1.75
N ILE A 78 4.37 -9.10 2.65
CA ILE A 78 5.03 -8.00 3.38
C ILE A 78 6.14 -8.57 4.27
N LEU A 79 5.82 -9.57 5.10
CA LEU A 79 6.78 -10.23 6.00
C LEU A 79 7.97 -10.84 5.22
N ASN A 80 7.68 -11.56 4.14
CA ASN A 80 8.72 -12.17 3.31
C ASN A 80 9.63 -11.10 2.68
N LYS A 81 9.10 -9.95 2.30
CA LYS A 81 9.89 -8.87 1.75
C LYS A 81 10.78 -8.22 2.79
N LEU A 82 10.28 -7.95 4.01
CA LEU A 82 11.08 -7.43 5.12
C LEU A 82 12.23 -8.39 5.46
N LYS A 83 11.94 -9.69 5.59
CA LYS A 83 12.96 -10.72 5.85
C LYS A 83 14.04 -10.76 4.75
N ARG A 84 13.63 -10.75 3.48
CA ARG A 84 14.57 -10.78 2.35
C ARG A 84 15.49 -9.55 2.30
N LYS A 85 15.00 -8.41 2.76
CA LYS A 85 15.78 -7.17 2.84
C LYS A 85 16.56 -7.01 4.16
N ASN A 86 16.46 -7.98 5.08
CA ASN A 86 17.02 -7.88 6.44
C ASN A 86 16.54 -6.65 7.22
N ILE A 87 15.28 -6.28 7.05
CA ILE A 87 14.64 -5.15 7.73
C ILE A 87 13.87 -5.68 8.94
N PRO A 88 13.94 -5.02 10.10
CA PRO A 88 13.17 -5.39 11.29
C PRO A 88 11.66 -5.43 10.99
N ILE A 89 10.96 -6.42 11.57
CA ILE A 89 9.51 -6.55 11.41
C ILE A 89 8.84 -5.59 12.39
N SER A 90 8.41 -4.43 11.91
CA SER A 90 7.67 -3.43 12.66
C SER A 90 6.71 -2.65 11.76
N MET A 91 5.71 -2.01 12.35
CA MET A 91 4.81 -1.13 11.60
C MET A 91 5.56 0.04 10.96
N GLU A 92 6.54 0.58 11.66
CA GLU A 92 7.39 1.66 11.16
C GLU A 92 8.18 1.21 9.93
N SER A 93 8.82 0.04 9.98
CA SER A 93 9.56 -0.52 8.83
C SER A 93 8.66 -0.74 7.60
N ILE A 94 7.41 -1.15 7.81
CA ILE A 94 6.45 -1.30 6.70
C ILE A 94 6.19 0.06 6.04
N ARG A 95 6.02 1.11 6.86
CA ARG A 95 5.69 2.46 6.36
C ARG A 95 6.87 3.12 5.66
N THR A 96 8.08 2.98 6.20
CA THR A 96 9.26 3.73 5.74
C THR A 96 10.05 3.00 4.65
N GLU A 97 10.11 1.66 4.71
CA GLU A 97 11.00 0.86 3.87
C GLU A 97 10.29 0.16 2.70
N LEU A 98 8.94 0.08 2.73
CA LEU A 98 8.17 -0.59 1.70
C LEU A 98 7.27 0.38 0.93
N ASN A 99 7.71 0.76 -0.27
CA ASN A 99 6.95 1.65 -1.16
C ASN A 99 5.99 0.89 -2.11
N ASP A 100 5.81 -0.42 -1.93
CA ASP A 100 5.01 -1.26 -2.81
C ASP A 100 3.99 -2.14 -2.07
N VAL A 101 3.57 -1.71 -0.89
CA VAL A 101 2.47 -2.34 -0.13
C VAL A 101 1.17 -2.16 -0.88
N ALA A 102 0.92 -0.97 -1.36
CA ALA A 102 -0.20 -0.63 -2.22
C ALA A 102 0.30 -0.20 -3.61
N GLY A 103 -0.38 -0.60 -4.66
CA GLY A 103 -0.02 -0.24 -6.02
C GLY A 103 -1.22 -0.16 -6.94
N ILE A 104 -1.11 0.71 -7.94
CA ILE A 104 -2.05 0.83 -9.03
C ILE A 104 -1.26 0.65 -10.33
N ARG A 105 -1.73 -0.24 -11.19
CA ARG A 105 -1.22 -0.42 -12.54
C ARG A 105 -2.20 0.20 -13.51
N VAL A 106 -1.71 1.12 -14.32
CA VAL A 106 -2.46 1.74 -15.40
C VAL A 106 -1.87 1.29 -16.73
N ILE A 107 -2.72 0.83 -17.63
CA ILE A 107 -2.33 0.48 -19.00
C ILE A 107 -2.92 1.53 -19.92
N CYS A 108 -2.06 2.21 -20.65
CA CYS A 108 -2.42 3.22 -21.63
C CYS A 108 -2.29 2.66 -23.05
N SER A 109 -3.04 3.26 -23.97
CA SER A 109 -3.04 2.87 -25.40
C SER A 109 -1.73 3.24 -26.09
N PHE A 110 -1.13 4.37 -25.73
CA PHE A 110 0.10 4.91 -26.34
C PHE A 110 1.07 5.39 -25.26
N ILE A 111 2.34 5.49 -25.63
CA ILE A 111 3.41 5.97 -24.73
C ILE A 111 3.16 7.43 -24.33
N ASP A 112 2.72 8.27 -25.26
CA ASP A 112 2.43 9.68 -24.98
C ASP A 112 1.31 9.86 -23.96
N ASP A 113 0.33 8.95 -23.94
CA ASP A 113 -0.74 8.94 -22.95
C ASP A 113 -0.21 8.68 -21.52
N ILE A 114 0.86 7.88 -21.38
CA ILE A 114 1.50 7.63 -20.10
C ILE A 114 2.10 8.92 -19.54
N TYR A 115 2.84 9.65 -20.36
CA TYR A 115 3.46 10.92 -19.94
C TYR A 115 2.42 11.99 -19.64
N MET A 116 1.41 12.11 -20.48
CA MET A 116 0.30 13.04 -20.26
C MET A 116 -0.44 12.74 -18.96
N LEU A 117 -0.74 11.48 -18.68
CA LEU A 117 -1.39 11.04 -17.43
C LEU A 117 -0.51 11.32 -16.22
N ALA A 118 0.79 11.01 -16.31
CA ALA A 118 1.76 11.27 -15.26
C ALA A 118 1.85 12.77 -14.94
N GLU A 119 1.85 13.64 -15.94
CA GLU A 119 1.85 15.10 -15.77
C GLU A 119 0.57 15.58 -15.08
N LYS A 120 -0.60 15.07 -15.49
CA LYS A 120 -1.88 15.42 -14.87
C LYS A 120 -1.92 15.00 -13.38
N LEU A 121 -1.37 13.86 -13.03
CA LEU A 121 -1.25 13.44 -11.63
C LEU A 121 -0.27 14.30 -10.83
N ARG A 122 0.87 14.68 -11.42
CA ARG A 122 1.86 15.55 -10.78
C ARG A 122 1.34 16.95 -10.48
N ASN A 123 0.41 17.42 -11.28
CA ASN A 123 -0.19 18.77 -11.16
C ASN A 123 -1.40 18.80 -10.21
N GLN A 124 -1.71 17.67 -9.52
CA GLN A 124 -2.72 17.67 -8.46
C GLN A 124 -2.14 18.23 -7.16
N ASP A 125 -2.83 19.20 -6.56
CA ASP A 125 -2.37 19.89 -5.34
C ASP A 125 -2.27 18.97 -4.12
N ASP A 126 -3.00 17.88 -4.12
CA ASP A 126 -3.08 16.91 -3.03
C ASP A 126 -2.26 15.64 -3.26
N ILE A 127 -1.44 15.58 -4.30
CA ILE A 127 -0.51 14.48 -4.57
C ILE A 127 0.93 14.96 -4.38
N ASN A 128 1.65 14.32 -3.47
CA ASN A 128 3.08 14.53 -3.31
C ASN A 128 3.86 13.41 -4.04
N ILE A 129 4.70 13.79 -5.01
CA ILE A 129 5.53 12.82 -5.74
C ILE A 129 6.84 12.59 -4.99
N VAL A 130 7.04 11.38 -4.49
CA VAL A 130 8.24 10.96 -3.75
C VAL A 130 9.37 10.61 -4.70
N SER A 131 9.08 9.82 -5.74
CA SER A 131 10.08 9.45 -6.75
C SER A 131 9.46 9.01 -8.06
N ILE A 132 10.23 9.17 -9.13
CA ILE A 132 9.87 8.73 -10.48
C ILE A 132 11.02 7.90 -11.04
N LYS A 133 10.68 6.78 -11.71
CA LYS A 133 11.62 5.95 -12.47
C LYS A 133 11.03 5.69 -13.86
N ASP A 134 11.66 6.29 -14.85
CA ASP A 134 11.25 6.16 -16.24
C ASP A 134 12.03 5.01 -16.91
N TYR A 135 11.43 3.84 -16.92
CA TYR A 135 11.95 2.66 -17.63
C TYR A 135 11.45 2.59 -19.09
N ILE A 136 10.72 3.59 -19.56
CA ILE A 136 10.39 3.73 -20.99
C ILE A 136 11.59 4.31 -21.72
N GLN A 137 12.16 5.40 -21.20
CA GLN A 137 13.37 6.02 -21.74
C GLN A 137 14.62 5.21 -21.40
N ASN A 138 14.69 4.64 -20.19
CA ASN A 138 15.84 3.85 -19.72
C ASN A 138 15.38 2.42 -19.35
N PRO A 139 15.13 1.55 -20.33
CA PRO A 139 14.66 0.19 -20.10
C PRO A 139 15.63 -0.60 -19.23
N LYS A 140 15.09 -1.53 -18.42
CA LYS A 140 15.94 -2.45 -17.67
C LYS A 140 16.67 -3.42 -18.60
N PRO A 141 17.81 -4.02 -18.18
CA PRO A 141 18.57 -4.97 -19.00
C PRO A 141 17.75 -6.15 -19.54
N ASN A 142 16.67 -6.53 -18.84
CA ASN A 142 15.74 -7.59 -19.26
C ASN A 142 14.65 -7.12 -20.22
N GLY A 143 14.73 -5.88 -20.73
CA GLY A 143 13.75 -5.30 -21.65
C GLY A 143 12.48 -4.75 -21.00
N TYR A 144 12.37 -4.78 -19.67
CA TYR A 144 11.21 -4.23 -18.96
C TYR A 144 11.08 -2.73 -19.18
N ARG A 145 9.89 -2.29 -19.57
CA ARG A 145 9.53 -0.90 -19.83
C ARG A 145 8.28 -0.52 -19.03
N SER A 146 8.36 0.58 -18.31
CA SER A 146 7.23 1.18 -17.58
C SER A 146 7.61 2.53 -17.03
N TYR A 147 6.62 3.33 -16.67
CA TYR A 147 6.79 4.57 -15.93
C TYR A 147 6.34 4.33 -14.50
N HIS A 148 7.26 4.39 -13.54
CA HIS A 148 6.98 4.18 -12.13
C HIS A 148 6.93 5.50 -11.40
N MET A 149 5.88 5.69 -10.62
CA MET A 149 5.69 6.86 -9.78
C MET A 149 5.36 6.41 -8.36
N ILE A 150 6.14 6.89 -7.38
CA ILE A 150 5.84 6.71 -5.96
C ILE A 150 5.27 8.03 -5.47
N MET A 151 4.07 7.97 -4.89
CA MET A 151 3.33 9.15 -4.47
C MET A 151 2.74 8.97 -3.08
N GLU A 152 2.55 10.08 -2.40
CA GLU A 152 1.79 10.19 -1.17
C GLU A 152 0.51 10.97 -1.42
N VAL A 153 -0.59 10.50 -0.86
CA VAL A 153 -1.90 11.14 -0.95
C VAL A 153 -2.50 11.29 0.44
N PRO A 154 -3.15 12.42 0.76
CA PRO A 154 -3.82 12.58 2.02
C PRO A 154 -5.06 11.69 2.08
N VAL A 155 -5.23 11.03 3.22
CA VAL A 155 -6.43 10.23 3.50
C VAL A 155 -7.05 10.73 4.78
N PHE A 156 -8.33 11.06 4.75
CA PHE A 156 -9.05 11.61 5.87
C PHE A 156 -9.80 10.52 6.62
N PHE A 157 -9.39 10.28 7.88
CA PHE A 157 -10.08 9.39 8.79
C PHE A 157 -10.79 10.19 9.88
N ARG A 158 -11.80 9.58 10.49
CA ARG A 158 -12.44 10.12 11.67
C ARG A 158 -11.38 10.43 12.74
N ARG A 159 -11.30 11.67 13.19
CA ARG A 159 -10.45 12.04 14.34
C ARG A 159 -10.91 11.23 15.56
N GLN A 160 -10.05 10.37 16.09
CA GLN A 160 -10.24 9.85 17.42
C GLN A 160 -10.08 11.03 18.37
N LYS A 161 -11.14 11.38 19.13
CA LYS A 161 -11.00 12.30 20.25
C LYS A 161 -10.14 11.56 21.27
N SER A 162 -8.92 12.05 21.49
CA SER A 162 -8.12 11.66 22.66
C SER A 162 -8.92 12.09 23.88
N THR A 163 -9.36 11.12 24.67
CA THR A 163 -9.93 11.31 25.99
C THR A 163 -8.79 11.48 26.96
#